data_507bdbfd910e53381615d439116400b8
#
_entry.id   507bdbfd910e53381615d439116400b8
#
_cell.length_a   1.000
_cell.length_b   1.000
_cell.length_c   1.000
_cell.angle_alpha   90.00
_cell.angle_beta   90.00
_cell.angle_gamma   90.00
#
_symmetry.space_group_name_H-M   'P 1'
#
loop_
_entity.id
_entity.type
_entity.pdbx_description
1 polymer ?
#
loop_
_entity_poly.entity_id
_entity_poly.type
_entity_poly.pdbx_seq_one_letter_code
_entity_poly.pdbx_strand_id
1 'polypeptide(L)'
;MHRNTLAAHSTALVVVDIQEAFREAIPDSLSVIERTVIAVQGFQVLGVPVIVTEQYPKGLGRTVEEILLSLTDDVSIIEKSTFSA
;
A
#
# COMPACT_ATOMS: atom_id res chain seq x y z
N MET A 1 28.08 -13.10 -0.31
CA MET A 1 26.94 -12.20 -0.51
C MET A 1 25.70 -12.99 -0.83
N HIS A 2 24.67 -12.65 -0.23
CA HIS A 2 23.42 -13.33 -0.44
C HIS A 2 22.66 -12.68 -1.60
N ARG A 3 22.50 -13.38 -2.70
CA ARG A 3 21.95 -12.76 -3.89
C ARG A 3 20.45 -12.50 -3.80
N ASN A 4 19.79 -13.03 -2.77
CA ASN A 4 18.38 -12.73 -2.52
C ASN A 4 18.18 -11.52 -1.62
N THR A 5 19.25 -10.87 -1.21
CA THR A 5 19.16 -9.65 -0.43
C THR A 5 18.63 -8.53 -1.30
N LEU A 6 17.54 -7.90 -0.89
CA LEU A 6 16.96 -6.78 -1.61
C LEU A 6 17.73 -5.50 -1.30
N ALA A 7 18.06 -4.76 -2.35
CA ALA A 7 18.69 -3.46 -2.20
C ALA A 7 17.62 -2.37 -2.26
N ALA A 8 17.70 -1.39 -1.37
CA ALA A 8 16.68 -0.34 -1.28
C ALA A 8 16.50 0.41 -2.60
N HIS A 9 17.60 0.65 -3.33
CA HIS A 9 17.54 1.41 -4.56
C HIS A 9 16.90 0.64 -5.73
N SER A 10 16.72 -0.68 -5.60
CA SER A 10 16.14 -1.51 -6.66
C SER A 10 14.86 -2.20 -6.19
N THR A 11 14.30 -1.75 -5.07
CA THR A 11 13.13 -2.38 -4.45
C THR A 11 12.05 -1.32 -4.21
N ALA A 12 10.80 -1.71 -4.30
CA ALA A 12 9.68 -0.85 -3.93
C ALA A 12 8.65 -1.71 -3.20
N LEU A 13 7.95 -1.08 -2.26
CA LEU A 13 6.79 -1.70 -1.63
C LEU A 13 5.55 -1.24 -2.39
N VAL A 14 4.73 -2.17 -2.85
CA VAL A 14 3.49 -1.84 -3.52
C VAL A 14 2.33 -2.25 -2.63
N VAL A 15 1.49 -1.28 -2.27
CA VAL A 15 0.26 -1.52 -1.51
C VAL A 15 -0.88 -1.58 -2.53
N VAL A 16 -1.46 -2.77 -2.70
CA VAL A 16 -2.40 -3.02 -3.79
C VAL A 16 -3.83 -2.99 -3.26
N ASP A 17 -4.55 -1.93 -3.62
CA ASP A 17 -6.02 -1.85 -3.54
C ASP A 17 -6.59 -2.07 -2.13
N ILE A 18 -5.91 -1.63 -1.09
CA ILE A 18 -6.45 -1.69 0.27
C ILE A 18 -7.33 -0.45 0.50
N GLN A 19 -8.55 -0.55 0.04
CA GLN A 19 -9.52 0.54 -0.02
C GLN A 19 -10.65 0.31 0.97
N GLU A 20 -11.53 1.29 1.12
CA GLU A 20 -12.59 1.21 2.12
C GLU A 20 -13.52 0.00 1.90
N ALA A 21 -13.78 -0.37 0.65
CA ALA A 21 -14.58 -1.56 0.37
C ALA A 21 -13.94 -2.84 0.91
N PHE A 22 -12.61 -2.90 0.95
CA PHE A 22 -11.88 -4.03 1.53
C PHE A 22 -12.21 -4.18 3.01
N ARG A 23 -12.26 -3.04 3.72
CA ARG A 23 -12.54 -3.04 5.16
C ARG A 23 -13.87 -3.71 5.46
N GLU A 24 -14.88 -3.45 4.64
CA GLU A 24 -16.22 -3.99 4.85
C GLU A 24 -16.35 -5.44 4.40
N ALA A 25 -15.62 -5.81 3.34
CA ALA A 25 -15.77 -7.13 2.73
C ALA A 25 -14.97 -8.23 3.44
N ILE A 26 -13.88 -7.87 4.12
CA ILE A 26 -12.95 -8.86 4.69
C ILE A 26 -13.02 -8.79 6.21
N PRO A 27 -13.44 -9.87 6.89
CA PRO A 27 -13.58 -9.85 8.36
C PRO A 27 -12.29 -9.51 9.09
N ASP A 28 -11.15 -9.92 8.54
CA ASP A 28 -9.84 -9.73 9.16
C ASP A 28 -9.13 -8.47 8.67
N SER A 29 -9.87 -7.56 8.05
CA SER A 29 -9.27 -6.39 7.39
C SER A 29 -8.46 -5.52 8.34
N LEU A 30 -8.91 -5.36 9.59
CA LEU A 30 -8.17 -4.52 10.53
C LEU A 30 -6.75 -5.03 10.76
N SER A 31 -6.60 -6.35 10.91
CA SER A 31 -5.28 -6.94 11.09
C SER A 31 -4.40 -6.70 9.87
N VAL A 32 -4.94 -6.87 8.67
CA VAL A 32 -4.20 -6.62 7.44
C VAL A 32 -3.79 -5.15 7.34
N ILE A 33 -4.72 -4.25 7.65
CA ILE A 33 -4.46 -2.81 7.59
C ILE A 33 -3.35 -2.43 8.57
N GLU A 34 -3.41 -2.92 9.81
CA GLU A 34 -2.40 -2.60 10.81
C GLU A 34 -1.02 -3.10 10.40
N ARG A 35 -0.94 -4.31 9.86
CA ARG A 35 0.33 -4.86 9.39
C ARG A 35 0.87 -4.10 8.19
N THR A 36 -0.02 -3.65 7.32
CA THR A 36 0.37 -2.84 6.17
C THR A 36 0.93 -1.50 6.61
N VAL A 37 0.31 -0.87 7.61
CA VAL A 37 0.82 0.40 8.15
C VAL A 37 2.24 0.20 8.70
N ILE A 38 2.46 -0.88 9.43
CA ILE A 38 3.80 -1.16 9.99
C ILE A 38 4.80 -1.35 8.86
N ALA A 39 4.43 -2.10 7.81
CA ALA A 39 5.32 -2.31 6.68
C ALA A 39 5.63 -1.01 5.95
N VAL A 40 4.61 -0.18 5.71
CA VAL A 40 4.79 1.12 5.05
C VAL A 40 5.76 1.97 5.84
N GLN A 41 5.55 2.10 7.14
CA GLN A 41 6.41 2.92 7.99
C GLN A 41 7.85 2.40 8.00
N GLY A 42 8.00 1.08 8.13
CA GLY A 42 9.33 0.46 8.16
C GLY A 42 10.09 0.64 6.86
N PHE A 43 9.43 0.43 5.73
CA PHE A 43 10.09 0.60 4.44
C PHE A 43 10.43 2.06 4.16
N GLN A 44 9.59 3.00 4.57
CA GLN A 44 9.89 4.41 4.41
C GLN A 44 11.12 4.82 5.23
N VAL A 45 11.24 4.29 6.45
CA VAL A 45 12.45 4.54 7.28
C VAL A 45 13.70 4.01 6.59
N LEU A 46 13.59 2.90 5.90
CA LEU A 46 14.71 2.31 5.17
C LEU A 46 14.99 2.98 3.84
N GLY A 47 14.20 3.97 3.45
CA GLY A 47 14.39 4.65 2.18
C GLY A 47 13.86 3.89 0.99
N VAL A 48 13.03 2.86 1.21
CA VAL A 48 12.43 2.10 0.12
C VAL A 48 11.18 2.83 -0.36
N PRO A 49 11.07 3.09 -1.66
CA PRO A 49 9.88 3.76 -2.20
C PRO A 49 8.61 2.95 -1.95
N VAL A 50 7.51 3.65 -1.69
CA VAL A 50 6.20 3.04 -1.51
C VAL A 50 5.28 3.53 -2.63
N ILE A 51 4.58 2.60 -3.25
CA ILE A 51 3.61 2.89 -4.29
C ILE A 51 2.27 2.33 -3.82
N VAL A 52 1.22 3.13 -3.93
CA VAL A 52 -0.13 2.73 -3.54
C VAL A 52 -1.00 2.69 -4.77
N THR A 53 -1.77 1.62 -4.95
CA THR A 53 -2.72 1.52 -6.05
C THR A 53 -4.14 1.55 -5.54
N GLU A 54 -5.03 2.16 -6.31
CA GLU A 54 -6.46 2.18 -6.05
C GLU A 54 -7.17 1.71 -7.30
N GLN A 55 -8.14 0.81 -7.11
CA GLN A 55 -8.95 0.29 -8.20
C GLN A 55 -10.32 0.93 -8.14
N TYR A 56 -10.73 1.60 -9.22
CA TYR A 56 -12.06 2.16 -9.36
C TYR A 56 -12.51 2.87 -8.08
N PRO A 57 -11.80 3.94 -7.64
CA PRO A 57 -12.08 4.54 -6.33
C PRO A 57 -13.49 5.12 -6.21
N LYS A 58 -14.15 5.45 -7.31
CA LYS A 58 -15.53 5.90 -7.26
C LYS A 58 -16.49 4.85 -6.72
N GLY A 59 -16.18 3.57 -6.94
CA GLY A 59 -17.01 2.47 -6.47
C GLY A 59 -16.49 1.81 -5.20
N LEU A 60 -15.16 1.62 -5.13
CA LEU A 60 -14.55 0.88 -4.04
C LEU A 60 -14.03 1.78 -2.92
N GLY A 61 -14.11 3.10 -3.09
CA GLY A 61 -13.59 4.04 -2.10
C GLY A 61 -12.10 4.26 -2.24
N ARG A 62 -11.58 5.18 -1.42
CA ARG A 62 -10.16 5.49 -1.38
C ARG A 62 -9.41 4.46 -0.54
N THR A 63 -8.10 4.47 -0.64
CA THR A 63 -7.24 3.75 0.30
C THR A 63 -7.66 4.09 1.72
N VAL A 64 -7.65 3.10 2.61
CA VAL A 64 -8.09 3.31 3.99
C VAL A 64 -7.24 4.38 4.67
N GLU A 65 -7.88 5.14 5.55
CA GLU A 65 -7.25 6.32 6.15
C GLU A 65 -5.99 5.97 6.93
N GLU A 66 -5.98 4.85 7.63
CA GLU A 66 -4.82 4.43 8.41
C GLU A 66 -3.57 4.34 7.55
N ILE A 67 -3.71 3.83 6.34
CA ILE A 67 -2.58 3.73 5.42
C ILE A 67 -2.23 5.11 4.89
N LEU A 68 -3.24 5.90 4.49
CA LEU A 68 -2.98 7.25 3.98
C LEU A 68 -2.22 8.10 4.98
N LEU A 69 -2.56 8.01 6.25
CA LEU A 69 -1.91 8.80 7.30
C LEU A 69 -0.47 8.34 7.55
N SER A 70 -0.13 7.11 7.17
CA SER A 70 1.22 6.59 7.36
C SER A 70 2.18 6.93 6.23
N LEU A 71 1.66 7.47 5.12
CA LEU A 71 2.47 7.75 3.94
C LEU A 71 3.19 9.09 4.05
N THR A 72 4.41 9.15 3.49
CA THR A 72 5.11 10.43 3.30
C THR A 72 4.54 11.15 2.09
N ASP A 73 4.85 12.45 1.96
CA ASP A 73 4.24 13.30 0.94
C ASP A 73 4.65 12.92 -0.48
N ASP A 74 5.74 12.19 -0.64
CA ASP A 74 6.26 11.83 -1.95
C ASP A 74 5.71 10.52 -2.50
N VAL A 75 4.77 9.88 -1.79
CA VAL A 75 4.20 8.62 -2.24
C VAL A 75 3.23 8.86 -3.39
N SER A 76 3.35 8.03 -4.44
CA SER A 76 2.45 8.07 -5.57
C SER A 76 1.25 7.15 -5.33
N ILE A 77 0.06 7.67 -5.60
CA ILE A 77 -1.17 6.88 -5.57
C ILE A 77 -1.64 6.74 -7.01
N ILE A 78 -1.68 5.51 -7.49
CA ILE A 78 -2.00 5.21 -8.89
C ILE A 78 -3.42 4.64 -8.94
N GLU A 79 -4.29 5.32 -9.68
CA GLU A 79 -5.67 4.85 -9.86
C GLU A 79 -5.74 3.99 -11.11
N LYS A 80 -6.45 2.86 -10.98
CA LYS A 80 -6.71 1.96 -12.09
C LYS A 80 -8.20 1.93 -12.34
N SER A 81 -8.61 2.02 -13.60
CA SER A 81 -10.02 1.99 -13.96
C SER A 81 -10.47 0.61 -14.44
N THR A 82 -9.55 -0.32 -14.60
CA THR A 82 -9.85 -1.69 -15.01
C THR A 82 -9.36 -2.65 -13.95
N PHE A 83 -9.75 -3.92 -14.08
CA PHE A 83 -9.35 -4.94 -13.13
C PHE A 83 -7.97 -5.53 -13.38
N SER A 84 -7.28 -5.07 -14.39
CA SER A 84 -5.90 -5.48 -14.60
C SER A 84 -4.98 -4.64 -13.72
N ALA A 85 -4.01 -5.29 -13.13
CA ALA A 85 -3.06 -4.62 -12.24
C ALA A 85 -2.02 -3.80 -12.99
#